data_66bba050648a6a3303b4c1724c9b14e3
#
_entry.id   66bba050648a6a3303b4c1724c9b14e3
#
_cell.length_a   1.000
_cell.length_b   1.000
_cell.length_c   1.000
_cell.angle_alpha   90.00
_cell.angle_beta   90.00
_cell.angle_gamma   90.00
#
_symmetry.space_group_name_H-M   'P 1'
#
loop_
_entity.id
_entity.type
_entity.pdbx_description
1 polymer ?
#
loop_
_entity_poly.entity_id
_entity_poly.type
_entity_poly.pdbx_seq_one_letter_code
_entity_poly.pdbx_strand_id
1 'polypeptide(L)'
;QVVVLGQPAGHMGVIEYFQKKRDLWPTVRQAYDELAASHDIMVLEGAGSPGEINLKSHDLVNMRMAEYAGASVLLVGDIDRGGVYASFLGTWMTFSGPERRLLTGYLVNRFRGDASLLGPAHQYMLDCTGAPVLGTIPHIRDLNLPEEDMAGFPWGGRPQDGPKEPGTLDIAVVMLRHVSNYTDFAPLGLEP
;
A
#
# COMPACT_ATOMS: atom_id res chain seq x y z
N GLN A 1 -17.51 -0.17 -9.20
CA GLN A 1 -17.29 -0.37 -10.65
C GLN A 1 -16.02 -1.17 -10.85
N VAL A 2 -16.04 -2.17 -11.72
CA VAL A 2 -14.87 -2.93 -12.17
C VAL A 2 -14.42 -2.38 -13.52
N VAL A 3 -13.13 -2.13 -13.64
CA VAL A 3 -12.50 -1.65 -14.89
C VAL A 3 -11.42 -2.65 -15.27
N VAL A 4 -11.42 -3.11 -16.50
CA VAL A 4 -10.44 -4.07 -17.03
C VAL A 4 -9.76 -3.48 -18.26
N LEU A 5 -8.44 -3.36 -18.22
CA LEU A 5 -7.64 -2.74 -19.29
C LEU A 5 -8.21 -1.35 -19.74
N GLY A 6 -8.57 -0.53 -18.76
CA GLY A 6 -9.13 0.80 -18.99
C GLY A 6 -10.60 0.84 -19.45
N GLN A 7 -11.27 -0.31 -19.59
CA GLN A 7 -12.67 -0.39 -20.02
C GLN A 7 -13.59 -0.79 -18.86
N PRO A 8 -14.72 -0.12 -18.66
CA PRO A 8 -15.71 -0.49 -17.67
C PRO A 8 -16.27 -1.90 -17.94
N ALA A 9 -16.13 -2.81 -16.96
CA ALA A 9 -16.67 -4.17 -17.03
C ALA A 9 -17.96 -4.35 -16.20
N GLY A 10 -18.53 -3.25 -15.71
CA GLY A 10 -19.79 -3.22 -14.99
C GLY A 10 -19.64 -2.90 -13.50
N HIS A 11 -20.77 -2.87 -12.81
CA HIS A 11 -20.84 -2.69 -11.36
C HIS A 11 -21.10 -4.05 -10.71
N MET A 12 -20.28 -4.39 -9.73
CA MET A 12 -20.38 -5.65 -8.98
C MET A 12 -20.43 -5.34 -7.50
N GLY A 13 -21.26 -6.06 -6.76
CA GLY A 13 -21.18 -6.10 -5.29
C GLY A 13 -19.92 -6.82 -4.85
N VAL A 14 -19.51 -6.62 -3.59
CA VAL A 14 -18.28 -7.21 -3.04
C VAL A 14 -18.26 -8.72 -3.19
N ILE A 15 -19.34 -9.42 -2.86
CA ILE A 15 -19.44 -10.89 -2.94
C ILE A 15 -19.31 -11.35 -4.40
N GLU A 16 -20.03 -10.72 -5.31
CA GLU A 16 -19.98 -11.03 -6.73
C GLU A 16 -18.58 -10.81 -7.30
N TYR A 17 -17.93 -9.71 -6.92
CA TYR A 17 -16.56 -9.44 -7.32
C TYR A 17 -15.59 -10.53 -6.86
N PHE A 18 -15.67 -10.99 -5.61
CA PHE A 18 -14.83 -12.07 -5.12
C PHE A 18 -15.04 -13.40 -5.86
N GLN A 19 -16.24 -13.67 -6.31
CA GLN A 19 -16.53 -14.85 -7.11
C GLN A 19 -15.93 -14.76 -8.52
N LYS A 20 -16.06 -13.60 -9.15
CA LYS A 20 -15.66 -13.37 -10.55
C LYS A 20 -14.20 -12.96 -10.73
N LYS A 21 -13.55 -12.41 -9.71
CA LYS A 21 -12.18 -11.90 -9.89
C LYS A 21 -11.17 -12.97 -10.32
N ARG A 22 -11.44 -14.26 -10.03
CA ARG A 22 -10.59 -15.35 -10.52
C ARG A 22 -10.54 -15.44 -12.05
N ASP A 23 -11.61 -15.04 -12.71
CA ASP A 23 -11.71 -15.05 -14.18
C ASP A 23 -10.83 -13.96 -14.80
N LEU A 24 -10.42 -12.96 -14.01
CA LEU A 24 -9.50 -11.91 -14.43
C LEU A 24 -8.04 -12.36 -14.46
N TRP A 25 -7.72 -13.50 -13.84
CA TRP A 25 -6.33 -13.96 -13.72
C TRP A 25 -5.58 -14.11 -15.06
N PRO A 26 -6.17 -14.65 -16.14
CA PRO A 26 -5.52 -14.67 -17.44
C PRO A 26 -5.16 -13.27 -17.96
N THR A 27 -6.07 -12.32 -17.79
CA THR A 27 -5.84 -10.91 -18.21
C THR A 27 -4.74 -10.25 -17.39
N VAL A 28 -4.70 -10.49 -16.06
CA VAL A 28 -3.64 -9.99 -15.17
C VAL A 28 -2.28 -10.51 -15.61
N ARG A 29 -2.17 -11.82 -15.90
CA ARG A 29 -0.92 -12.42 -16.38
C ARG A 29 -0.48 -11.83 -17.70
N GLN A 30 -1.39 -11.73 -18.66
CA GLN A 30 -1.07 -11.17 -19.97
C GLN A 30 -0.53 -9.73 -19.84
N ALA A 31 -1.19 -8.88 -19.05
CA ALA A 31 -0.74 -7.51 -18.83
C ALA A 31 0.64 -7.45 -18.18
N TYR A 32 0.92 -8.35 -17.22
CA TYR A 32 2.25 -8.46 -16.64
C TYR A 32 3.28 -8.90 -17.65
N ASP A 33 3.02 -9.95 -18.43
CA ASP A 33 3.94 -10.51 -19.42
C ASP A 33 4.31 -9.48 -20.49
N GLU A 34 3.32 -8.70 -20.94
CA GLU A 34 3.53 -7.60 -21.92
C GLU A 34 4.44 -6.51 -21.35
N LEU A 35 4.24 -6.10 -20.09
CA LEU A 35 5.10 -5.12 -19.43
C LEU A 35 6.50 -5.67 -19.17
N ALA A 36 6.60 -6.89 -18.67
CA ALA A 36 7.87 -7.54 -18.37
C ALA A 36 8.75 -7.74 -19.61
N ALA A 37 8.12 -8.00 -20.76
CA ALA A 37 8.86 -8.13 -22.03
C ALA A 37 9.53 -6.84 -22.50
N SER A 38 9.11 -5.69 -22.00
CA SER A 38 9.61 -4.37 -22.41
C SER A 38 10.42 -3.64 -21.33
N HIS A 39 10.62 -4.25 -20.16
CA HIS A 39 11.32 -3.63 -19.03
C HIS A 39 12.33 -4.60 -18.40
N ASP A 40 13.50 -4.10 -18.05
CA ASP A 40 14.56 -4.87 -17.40
C ASP A 40 14.23 -5.18 -15.93
N ILE A 41 13.48 -4.32 -15.28
CA ILE A 41 13.09 -4.44 -13.88
C ILE A 41 11.60 -4.16 -13.74
N MET A 42 10.90 -5.04 -13.03
CA MET A 42 9.50 -4.87 -12.67
C MET A 42 9.38 -4.70 -11.15
N VAL A 43 8.72 -3.63 -10.72
CA VAL A 43 8.35 -3.41 -9.32
C VAL A 43 6.84 -3.60 -9.20
N LEU A 44 6.44 -4.55 -8.36
CA LEU A 44 5.04 -4.88 -8.14
C LEU A 44 4.64 -4.40 -6.75
N GLU A 45 3.57 -3.63 -6.68
CA GLU A 45 2.95 -3.24 -5.42
C GLU A 45 1.66 -4.03 -5.21
N GLY A 46 1.53 -4.66 -4.04
CA GLY A 46 0.32 -5.36 -3.66
C GLY A 46 -0.77 -4.41 -3.18
N ALA A 47 -1.98 -4.93 -3.02
CA ALA A 47 -3.10 -4.21 -2.45
C ALA A 47 -3.62 -4.90 -1.19
N GLY A 48 -3.91 -4.15 -0.14
CA GLY A 48 -4.25 -4.68 1.17
C GLY A 48 -3.07 -5.39 1.83
N SER A 49 -3.35 -6.45 2.58
CA SER A 49 -2.30 -7.22 3.26
C SER A 49 -2.28 -8.67 2.77
N PRO A 50 -1.09 -9.25 2.50
CA PRO A 50 -0.98 -10.68 2.20
C PRO A 50 -1.30 -11.57 3.41
N GLY A 51 -1.41 -10.99 4.61
CA GLY A 51 -1.80 -11.67 5.84
C GLY A 51 -3.31 -11.76 6.07
N GLU A 52 -4.14 -11.25 5.16
CA GLU A 52 -5.61 -11.34 5.23
C GLU A 52 -6.09 -12.77 4.97
N ILE A 53 -6.17 -13.58 6.04
CA ILE A 53 -6.46 -15.03 5.97
C ILE A 53 -7.78 -15.31 5.25
N ASN A 54 -8.80 -14.50 5.51
CA ASN A 54 -10.13 -14.61 4.92
C ASN A 54 -10.17 -14.28 3.42
N LEU A 55 -9.20 -13.52 2.92
CA LEU A 55 -9.11 -13.11 1.51
C LEU A 55 -8.05 -13.86 0.71
N LYS A 56 -7.22 -14.66 1.37
CA LYS A 56 -6.07 -15.32 0.77
C LYS A 56 -6.44 -16.20 -0.44
N SER A 57 -7.54 -16.92 -0.36
CA SER A 57 -8.01 -17.78 -1.48
C SER A 57 -8.43 -16.99 -2.72
N HIS A 58 -8.62 -15.67 -2.58
CA HIS A 58 -9.02 -14.76 -3.64
C HIS A 58 -7.91 -13.77 -4.00
N ASP A 59 -6.70 -13.96 -3.49
CA ASP A 59 -5.57 -13.12 -3.82
C ASP A 59 -5.24 -13.16 -5.32
N LEU A 60 -5.03 -12.00 -5.92
CA LEU A 60 -4.53 -11.84 -7.30
C LEU A 60 -3.29 -10.94 -7.37
N VAL A 61 -3.11 -10.08 -6.37
CA VAL A 61 -2.19 -8.94 -6.46
C VAL A 61 -0.99 -9.06 -5.52
N ASN A 62 -1.10 -9.92 -4.48
CA ASN A 62 -0.02 -10.12 -3.52
C ASN A 62 0.78 -11.40 -3.86
N MET A 63 0.69 -12.43 -3.03
CA MET A 63 1.54 -13.62 -3.15
C MET A 63 1.30 -14.44 -4.40
N ARG A 64 0.06 -14.46 -4.91
CA ARG A 64 -0.23 -15.14 -6.17
C ARG A 64 0.48 -14.50 -7.37
N MET A 65 0.53 -13.16 -7.40
CA MET A 65 1.26 -12.44 -8.44
C MET A 65 2.76 -12.60 -8.25
N ALA A 66 3.25 -12.56 -7.01
CA ALA A 66 4.65 -12.78 -6.69
C ALA A 66 5.12 -14.18 -7.11
N GLU A 67 4.32 -15.21 -6.87
CA GLU A 67 4.62 -16.58 -7.33
C GLU A 67 4.69 -16.67 -8.86
N TYR A 68 3.74 -16.05 -9.56
CA TYR A 68 3.72 -16.05 -11.02
C TYR A 68 4.93 -15.35 -11.61
N ALA A 69 5.29 -14.20 -11.06
CA ALA A 69 6.43 -13.39 -11.49
C ALA A 69 7.79 -13.97 -11.06
N GLY A 70 7.82 -14.96 -10.16
CA GLY A 70 9.06 -15.40 -9.50
C GLY A 70 9.74 -14.27 -8.72
N ALA A 71 8.95 -13.35 -8.18
CA ALA A 71 9.45 -12.11 -7.59
C ALA A 71 10.06 -12.32 -6.20
N SER A 72 11.11 -11.58 -5.90
CA SER A 72 11.58 -11.39 -4.52
C SER A 72 10.60 -10.50 -3.75
N VAL A 73 10.08 -10.99 -2.64
CA VAL A 73 9.08 -10.28 -1.84
C VAL A 73 9.74 -9.53 -0.70
N LEU A 74 9.42 -8.25 -0.58
CA LEU A 74 9.73 -7.43 0.59
C LEU A 74 8.42 -7.13 1.32
N LEU A 75 8.34 -7.53 2.58
CA LEU A 75 7.19 -7.23 3.42
C LEU A 75 7.43 -5.91 4.16
N VAL A 76 6.62 -4.89 3.84
CA VAL A 76 6.73 -3.55 4.43
C VAL A 76 5.70 -3.39 5.54
N GLY A 77 6.11 -2.87 6.69
CA GLY A 77 5.21 -2.63 7.82
C GLY A 77 5.38 -1.23 8.41
N ASP A 78 4.25 -0.63 8.77
CA ASP A 78 4.18 0.69 9.40
C ASP A 78 4.35 0.57 10.91
N ILE A 79 5.45 1.11 11.45
CA ILE A 79 5.75 1.05 12.88
C ILE A 79 4.92 2.02 13.72
N ASP A 80 4.40 3.08 13.13
CA ASP A 80 3.56 4.07 13.83
C ASP A 80 2.29 3.44 14.44
N ARG A 81 1.82 2.35 13.86
CA ARG A 81 0.64 1.62 14.36
C ARG A 81 0.93 0.74 15.58
N GLY A 82 2.21 0.56 15.93
CA GLY A 82 2.65 -0.36 16.97
C GLY A 82 2.60 -1.84 16.55
N GLY A 83 3.40 -2.67 17.20
CA GLY A 83 3.39 -4.12 16.98
C GLY A 83 3.84 -4.59 15.59
N VAL A 84 4.63 -3.82 14.86
CA VAL A 84 5.04 -4.13 13.48
C VAL A 84 5.70 -5.50 13.34
N TYR A 85 6.57 -5.87 14.28
CA TYR A 85 7.24 -7.18 14.25
C TYR A 85 6.29 -8.35 14.50
N ALA A 86 5.30 -8.16 15.37
CA ALA A 86 4.23 -9.13 15.56
C ALA A 86 3.38 -9.29 14.29
N SER A 87 3.09 -8.19 13.59
CA SER A 87 2.41 -8.20 12.31
C SER A 87 3.21 -8.93 11.24
N PHE A 88 4.52 -8.73 11.18
CA PHE A 88 5.41 -9.47 10.28
C PHE A 88 5.37 -10.97 10.53
N LEU A 89 5.53 -11.38 11.79
CA LEU A 89 5.47 -12.79 12.17
C LEU A 89 4.10 -13.39 11.86
N GLY A 90 3.02 -12.71 12.22
CA GLY A 90 1.66 -13.14 11.93
C GLY A 90 1.44 -13.32 10.42
N THR A 91 1.88 -12.37 9.61
CA THR A 91 1.79 -12.45 8.15
C THR A 91 2.62 -13.63 7.62
N TRP A 92 3.87 -13.78 8.08
CA TRP A 92 4.73 -14.90 7.69
C TRP A 92 4.12 -16.25 8.06
N MET A 93 3.45 -16.36 9.20
CA MET A 93 2.76 -17.59 9.61
C MET A 93 1.62 -17.96 8.68
N THR A 94 0.98 -16.99 8.02
CA THR A 94 -0.09 -17.25 7.04
C THR A 94 0.45 -17.73 5.69
N PHE A 95 1.74 -17.57 5.44
CA PHE A 95 2.36 -17.95 4.16
C PHE A 95 2.53 -19.47 4.07
N SER A 96 2.23 -20.00 2.89
CA SER A 96 2.56 -21.37 2.50
C SER A 96 4.08 -21.54 2.35
N GLY A 97 4.55 -22.79 2.26
CA GLY A 97 5.97 -23.06 2.02
C GLY A 97 6.54 -22.39 0.77
N PRO A 98 5.86 -22.45 -0.39
CA PRO A 98 6.27 -21.70 -1.59
C PRO A 98 6.35 -20.20 -1.35
N GLU A 99 5.32 -19.57 -0.76
CA GLU A 99 5.29 -18.14 -0.50
C GLU A 99 6.42 -17.67 0.44
N ARG A 100 6.73 -18.47 1.48
CA ARG A 100 7.86 -18.18 2.39
C ARG A 100 9.20 -18.14 1.68
N ARG A 101 9.38 -18.95 0.63
CA ARG A 101 10.63 -18.95 -0.15
C ARG A 101 10.82 -17.71 -1.01
N LEU A 102 9.73 -16.99 -1.32
CA LEU A 102 9.79 -15.72 -2.04
C LEU A 102 10.15 -14.56 -1.12
N LEU A 103 9.90 -14.68 0.18
CA LEU A 103 10.16 -13.62 1.14
C LEU A 103 11.66 -13.40 1.31
N THR A 104 12.15 -12.29 0.82
CA THR A 104 13.58 -11.91 0.88
C THR A 104 13.91 -11.13 2.13
N GLY A 105 12.96 -10.38 2.67
CA GLY A 105 13.16 -9.60 3.89
C GLY A 105 12.01 -8.69 4.25
N TYR A 106 12.24 -7.93 5.31
CA TYR A 106 11.29 -6.98 5.87
C TYR A 106 11.81 -5.56 5.79
N LEU A 107 10.92 -4.58 5.64
CA LEU A 107 11.20 -3.16 5.75
C LEU A 107 10.30 -2.54 6.82
N VAL A 108 10.91 -1.87 7.78
CA VAL A 108 10.19 -1.09 8.80
C VAL A 108 10.02 0.33 8.28
N ASN A 109 8.78 0.77 8.07
CA ASN A 109 8.49 2.08 7.54
C ASN A 109 8.00 3.06 8.62
N ARG A 110 8.17 4.36 8.36
CA ARG A 110 7.73 5.50 9.18
C ARG A 110 8.35 5.54 10.58
N PHE A 111 9.58 5.07 10.71
CA PHE A 111 10.26 5.03 12.00
C PHE A 111 10.63 6.42 12.50
N ARG A 112 10.40 6.62 13.80
CA ARG A 112 10.80 7.82 14.54
C ARG A 112 11.63 7.41 15.74
N GLY A 113 12.80 7.99 15.89
CA GLY A 113 13.68 7.73 17.02
C GLY A 113 15.03 7.15 16.63
N ASP A 114 15.68 6.45 17.56
CA ASP A 114 16.99 5.84 17.36
C ASP A 114 16.85 4.41 16.85
N ALA A 115 17.25 4.19 15.60
CA ALA A 115 17.16 2.89 14.94
C ALA A 115 18.04 1.80 15.60
N SER A 116 19.05 2.19 16.39
CA SER A 116 19.89 1.22 17.11
C SER A 116 19.11 0.38 18.12
N LEU A 117 17.99 0.91 18.63
CA LEU A 117 17.09 0.20 19.56
C LEU A 117 16.36 -0.98 18.92
N LEU A 118 16.30 -1.03 17.58
CA LEU A 118 15.59 -2.08 16.86
C LEU A 118 16.42 -3.35 16.64
N GLY A 119 17.74 -3.30 16.90
CA GLY A 119 18.64 -4.42 16.65
C GLY A 119 18.17 -5.77 17.21
N PRO A 120 17.78 -5.87 18.48
CA PRO A 120 17.27 -7.12 19.06
C PRO A 120 16.01 -7.65 18.35
N ALA A 121 15.13 -6.76 17.92
CA ALA A 121 13.92 -7.15 17.19
C ALA A 121 14.24 -7.62 15.76
N HIS A 122 15.23 -7.01 15.11
CA HIS A 122 15.72 -7.45 13.80
C HIS A 122 16.32 -8.85 13.88
N GLN A 123 17.14 -9.11 14.90
CA GLN A 123 17.71 -10.44 15.12
C GLN A 123 16.62 -11.48 15.40
N TYR A 124 15.64 -11.13 16.23
CA TYR A 124 14.52 -12.02 16.52
C TYR A 124 13.73 -12.40 15.26
N MET A 125 13.52 -11.44 14.34
CA MET A 125 12.87 -11.72 13.04
C MET A 125 13.68 -12.72 12.22
N LEU A 126 14.99 -12.52 12.13
CA LEU A 126 15.87 -13.42 11.40
C LEU A 126 15.84 -14.83 12.00
N ASP A 127 15.93 -14.95 13.33
CA ASP A 127 15.92 -16.23 14.03
C ASP A 127 14.60 -17.00 13.84
N CYS A 128 13.47 -16.28 13.82
CA CYS A 128 12.15 -16.90 13.69
C CYS A 128 11.79 -17.27 12.26
N THR A 129 12.21 -16.47 11.28
CA THR A 129 11.68 -16.56 9.90
C THR A 129 12.74 -16.94 8.86
N GLY A 130 14.02 -16.79 9.21
CA GLY A 130 15.13 -16.93 8.27
C GLY A 130 15.30 -15.74 7.32
N ALA A 131 14.40 -14.75 7.36
CA ALA A 131 14.45 -13.55 6.52
C ALA A 131 14.87 -12.31 7.35
N PRO A 132 15.84 -11.52 6.89
CA PRO A 132 16.33 -10.36 7.64
C PRO A 132 15.40 -9.15 7.54
N VAL A 133 15.48 -8.24 8.50
CA VAL A 133 15.02 -6.87 8.33
C VAL A 133 16.10 -6.12 7.56
N LEU A 134 15.81 -5.77 6.31
CA LEU A 134 16.76 -5.16 5.38
C LEU A 134 16.97 -3.67 5.61
N GLY A 135 16.01 -3.01 6.24
CA GLY A 135 16.12 -1.60 6.51
C GLY A 135 14.98 -1.02 7.32
N THR A 136 15.26 0.17 7.83
CA THR A 136 14.32 1.00 8.57
C THR A 136 14.25 2.34 7.86
N ILE A 137 13.07 2.67 7.34
CA ILE A 137 12.80 3.90 6.61
C ILE A 137 12.32 4.95 7.63
N PRO A 138 13.01 6.07 7.77
CA PRO A 138 12.60 7.11 8.71
C PRO A 138 11.27 7.73 8.28
N HIS A 139 10.56 8.30 9.25
CA HIS A 139 9.41 9.13 8.94
C HIS A 139 9.86 10.39 8.18
N ILE A 140 9.45 10.48 6.94
CA ILE A 140 9.74 11.63 6.09
C ILE A 140 8.62 12.66 6.31
N ARG A 141 9.02 13.86 6.77
CA ARG A 141 8.08 14.99 6.88
C ARG A 141 7.95 15.66 5.51
N ASP A 142 6.83 16.29 5.29
CA ASP A 142 6.60 17.12 4.10
C ASP A 142 6.86 16.39 2.78
N LEU A 143 6.51 15.10 2.75
CA LEU A 143 6.73 14.24 1.59
C LEU A 143 5.94 14.73 0.35
N ASN A 144 4.88 15.51 0.56
CA ASN A 144 4.01 16.11 -0.47
C ASN A 144 3.55 15.11 -1.56
N LEU A 145 3.47 13.83 -1.20
CA LEU A 145 2.86 12.82 -2.06
C LEU A 145 1.35 12.83 -1.81
N PRO A 146 0.54 12.88 -2.88
CA PRO A 146 -0.90 12.72 -2.75
C PRO A 146 -1.24 11.42 -2.04
N GLU A 147 -2.17 11.47 -1.09
CA GLU A 147 -2.73 10.25 -0.51
C GLU A 147 -3.69 9.62 -1.50
N GLU A 148 -3.64 8.31 -1.64
CA GLU A 148 -4.47 7.56 -2.60
C GLU A 148 -5.94 7.53 -2.19
N ASP A 149 -6.20 7.52 -0.89
CA ASP A 149 -7.54 7.47 -0.34
C ASP A 149 -7.80 8.56 0.72
N MET A 150 -9.09 8.74 1.04
CA MET A 150 -9.54 9.77 1.99
C MET A 150 -9.34 9.38 3.46
N ALA A 151 -8.69 8.26 3.78
CA ALA A 151 -8.57 7.77 5.15
C ALA A 151 -7.74 8.70 6.05
N GLY A 152 -6.83 9.47 5.47
CA GLY A 152 -6.00 10.47 6.15
C GLY A 152 -6.57 11.89 6.14
N PHE A 153 -7.71 12.12 5.48
CA PHE A 153 -8.27 13.47 5.38
C PHE A 153 -8.90 13.91 6.71
N PRO A 154 -8.52 15.07 7.27
CA PRO A 154 -9.11 15.59 8.49
C PRO A 154 -10.55 16.06 8.23
N TRP A 155 -11.51 15.15 8.37
CA TRP A 155 -12.93 15.47 8.33
C TRP A 155 -13.25 16.53 9.40
N GLY A 156 -13.64 17.71 8.97
CA GLY A 156 -14.06 18.80 9.88
C GLY A 156 -12.99 19.86 10.12
N GLY A 157 -12.04 20.04 9.21
CA GLY A 157 -11.25 21.26 9.18
C GLY A 157 -12.18 22.46 9.13
N ARG A 158 -12.26 23.23 10.23
CA ARG A 158 -12.97 24.51 10.23
C ARG A 158 -12.28 25.39 9.18
N PRO A 159 -13.04 26.20 8.43
CA PRO A 159 -12.45 27.28 7.67
C PRO A 159 -11.52 28.04 8.62
N GLN A 160 -10.30 28.31 8.21
CA GLN A 160 -9.46 29.20 8.98
C GLN A 160 -10.04 30.61 8.82
N ASP A 161 -10.93 30.97 9.75
CA ASP A 161 -11.48 32.32 9.86
C ASP A 161 -10.40 33.25 10.47
N GLY A 162 -9.25 33.36 9.78
CA GLY A 162 -8.23 34.35 10.08
C GLY A 162 -8.46 35.65 9.30
N PRO A 163 -7.94 36.79 9.76
CA PRO A 163 -7.95 37.99 8.95
C PRO A 163 -7.22 37.74 7.64
N LYS A 164 -7.92 37.99 6.51
CA LYS A 164 -7.36 37.82 5.19
C LYS A 164 -6.32 38.89 4.92
N GLU A 165 -5.17 38.48 4.46
CA GLU A 165 -4.15 39.42 4.04
C GLU A 165 -4.55 40.15 2.73
N PRO A 166 -4.36 41.46 2.63
CA PRO A 166 -4.66 42.19 1.40
C PRO A 166 -3.83 41.66 0.22
N GLY A 167 -4.50 41.26 -0.87
CA GLY A 167 -3.84 40.79 -2.08
C GLY A 167 -3.78 39.28 -2.21
N THR A 168 -4.32 38.53 -1.26
CA THR A 168 -4.45 37.07 -1.37
C THR A 168 -5.77 36.67 -2.03
N LEU A 169 -5.75 35.55 -2.76
CA LEU A 169 -6.96 34.89 -3.26
C LEU A 169 -7.52 33.98 -2.20
N ASP A 170 -8.84 34.07 -1.98
CA ASP A 170 -9.57 33.16 -1.10
C ASP A 170 -10.20 32.06 -1.93
N ILE A 171 -9.74 30.81 -1.74
CA ILE A 171 -10.23 29.67 -2.48
C ILE A 171 -10.97 28.74 -1.52
N ALA A 172 -12.29 28.62 -1.71
CA ALA A 172 -13.12 27.70 -0.95
C ALA A 172 -13.33 26.37 -1.70
N VAL A 173 -12.90 25.28 -1.09
CA VAL A 173 -13.18 23.93 -1.59
C VAL A 173 -14.40 23.36 -0.88
N VAL A 174 -15.47 23.11 -1.62
CA VAL A 174 -16.69 22.50 -1.06
C VAL A 174 -16.52 20.99 -0.97
N MET A 175 -16.44 20.50 0.25
CA MET A 175 -16.32 19.06 0.53
C MET A 175 -17.69 18.40 0.52
N LEU A 176 -17.93 17.51 -0.42
CA LEU A 176 -19.10 16.65 -0.47
C LEU A 176 -18.89 15.40 0.38
N ARG A 177 -19.97 14.71 0.74
CA ARG A 177 -19.89 13.47 1.56
C ARG A 177 -19.09 12.34 0.90
N HIS A 178 -19.01 12.35 -0.42
CA HIS A 178 -18.26 11.38 -1.22
C HIS A 178 -17.45 12.16 -2.24
N VAL A 179 -16.17 12.30 -1.95
CA VAL A 179 -15.19 12.94 -2.85
C VAL A 179 -14.14 11.87 -3.18
N SER A 180 -13.90 11.67 -4.46
CA SER A 180 -12.74 10.93 -4.96
C SER A 180 -11.76 11.94 -5.58
N ASN A 181 -10.47 11.63 -5.55
CA ASN A 181 -9.42 12.46 -6.14
C ASN A 181 -9.34 13.89 -5.59
N TYR A 182 -9.53 14.04 -4.27
CA TYR A 182 -9.39 15.34 -3.59
C TYR A 182 -7.96 15.92 -3.64
N THR A 183 -6.98 15.10 -4.00
CA THR A 183 -5.59 15.49 -4.16
C THR A 183 -5.37 16.50 -5.28
N ASP A 184 -6.33 16.70 -6.17
CA ASP A 184 -6.31 17.76 -7.19
C ASP A 184 -6.19 19.17 -6.60
N PHE A 185 -6.59 19.34 -5.33
CA PHE A 185 -6.48 20.59 -4.59
C PHE A 185 -5.18 20.73 -3.78
N ALA A 186 -4.39 19.68 -3.65
CA ALA A 186 -3.16 19.69 -2.87
C ALA A 186 -2.14 20.75 -3.34
N PRO A 187 -1.98 21.01 -4.66
CA PRO A 187 -1.09 22.06 -5.13
C PRO A 187 -1.44 23.46 -4.58
N LEU A 188 -2.73 23.74 -4.37
CA LEU A 188 -3.16 25.04 -3.82
C LEU A 188 -2.67 25.29 -2.40
N GLY A 189 -2.46 24.21 -1.62
CA GLY A 189 -1.91 24.29 -0.27
C GLY A 189 -0.40 24.51 -0.22
N LEU A 190 0.29 24.46 -1.36
CA LEU A 190 1.73 24.69 -1.50
C LEU A 190 2.06 26.11 -1.98
N GLU A 191 1.04 26.82 -2.46
CA GLU A 191 1.18 28.22 -2.86
C GLU A 191 1.32 29.11 -1.63
N PRO A 192 2.17 30.17 -1.70
CA PRO A 192 2.44 31.08 -0.58
C PRO A 192 1.22 31.92 -0.17
#